data_e83ab3512251b1a0f87fd981f85fca5e
#
_entry.id   e83ab3512251b1a0f87fd981f85fca5e
#
_cell.length_a   1.000
_cell.length_b   1.000
_cell.length_c   1.000
_cell.angle_alpha   90.00
_cell.angle_beta   90.00
_cell.angle_gamma   90.00
#
_symmetry.space_group_name_H-M   'P 1'
#
loop_
_entity.id
_entity.type
_entity.pdbx_description
1 polymer ?
#
loop_
_entity_poly.entity_id
_entity_poly.type
_entity_poly.pdbx_seq_one_letter_code
_entity_poly.pdbx_strand_id
1 'polypeptide(L)'
;MFAAQAQLNTTANNISNANTPGYSRQTVQLETAGGQFSGAGFFGKGVNISTVQRAHSAFLSAEASNTAAVAAGDATRLDYLRRMEQVFRLGESGLGFAAGHLLNAFVDVASNPSDASSRQVVLSRVEELASRYRSAAGELNALQQGITQDLKTSIATVNELTQRVADLNQQIARVKGLGHEPNDLLDQRDRLIGEISQFIQVTQIPAPDGTVGLFIAGGQRLVLSNQALALTLVPDPYDNSILRLGLREAGVDRPLVESSLGGGTLAGLLRVQSQDLPAAINQVGRMAAVLAARLNEQQALGLDLNGNPGGPLLSTGLPRTLPHAANAGTAQVTATLTGATALEASDLELRYQGGAWQLRRMPDGGWLPYTPGTEVAGVTLAVPVGVPAEGDRFLIQPVRFAATDLRAALTDPNGIAAAAPVAAVVDPANQGTMGVTTLLPRQADANLAQPVQIVFTSPTTFNIIGPVSGTPSTTLVPGEPIRINGWELTVTGVPQPGDRIEVVSMAAVAG
;
A
#
# COMPACT_ATOMS: atom_id res chain seq x y z
N MET A 1 68.14 17.26 1.36
CA MET A 1 67.70 17.69 0.01
C MET A 1 66.58 16.84 -0.51
N PHE A 2 66.68 15.51 -0.60
CA PHE A 2 65.59 14.62 -1.11
C PHE A 2 64.28 14.75 -0.33
N ALA A 3 64.30 14.87 1.00
CA ALA A 3 63.07 15.05 1.82
C ALA A 3 62.35 16.35 1.50
N ALA A 4 63.10 17.47 1.34
CA ALA A 4 62.52 18.78 0.95
C ALA A 4 61.92 18.74 -0.47
N GLN A 5 62.56 18.06 -1.40
CA GLN A 5 62.03 17.88 -2.75
C GLN A 5 60.71 17.04 -2.74
N ALA A 6 60.65 15.97 -1.95
CA ALA A 6 59.43 15.16 -1.80
C ALA A 6 58.27 15.99 -1.18
N GLN A 7 58.58 16.82 -0.15
CA GLN A 7 57.58 17.69 0.44
C GLN A 7 57.05 18.73 -0.58
N LEU A 8 57.92 19.30 -1.40
CA LEU A 8 57.55 20.25 -2.47
C LEU A 8 56.63 19.56 -3.51
N ASN A 9 57.03 18.37 -3.96
CA ASN A 9 56.23 17.59 -4.94
C ASN A 9 54.86 17.23 -4.36
N THR A 10 54.81 16.80 -3.09
CA THR A 10 53.56 16.46 -2.41
C THR A 10 52.66 17.71 -2.25
N THR A 11 53.26 18.85 -1.92
CA THR A 11 52.52 20.12 -1.82
C THR A 11 51.98 20.56 -3.20
N ALA A 12 52.75 20.43 -4.25
CA ALA A 12 52.32 20.73 -5.62
C ALA A 12 51.15 19.81 -6.03
N ASN A 13 51.24 18.52 -5.72
CA ASN A 13 50.17 17.55 -5.96
C ASN A 13 48.89 17.89 -5.18
N ASN A 14 49.02 18.30 -3.91
CA ASN A 14 47.89 18.74 -3.08
C ASN A 14 47.19 19.97 -3.67
N ILE A 15 47.98 20.95 -4.16
CA ILE A 15 47.44 22.19 -4.79
C ILE A 15 46.72 21.84 -6.09
N SER A 16 47.31 21.00 -6.94
CA SER A 16 46.73 20.59 -8.22
C SER A 16 45.40 19.81 -8.04
N ASN A 17 45.28 19.06 -6.97
CA ASN A 17 44.09 18.21 -6.68
C ASN A 17 43.18 18.85 -5.62
N ALA A 18 43.35 20.09 -5.21
CA ALA A 18 42.57 20.74 -4.15
C ALA A 18 41.05 20.73 -4.44
N ASN A 19 40.64 20.77 -5.72
CA ASN A 19 39.25 20.73 -6.16
C ASN A 19 38.82 19.36 -6.76
N THR A 20 39.67 18.34 -6.66
CA THR A 20 39.35 17.00 -7.16
C THR A 20 38.46 16.29 -6.14
N PRO A 21 37.21 15.90 -6.48
CA PRO A 21 36.31 15.19 -5.55
C PRO A 21 36.94 13.89 -5.06
N GLY A 22 36.90 13.68 -3.74
CA GLY A 22 37.44 12.48 -3.10
C GLY A 22 38.95 12.46 -2.91
N TYR A 23 39.68 13.54 -3.26
CA TYR A 23 41.12 13.65 -3.00
C TYR A 23 41.39 13.96 -1.52
N SER A 24 42.25 13.16 -0.89
CA SER A 24 42.72 13.38 0.49
C SER A 24 44.09 14.05 0.47
N ARG A 25 44.25 15.17 1.23
CA ARG A 25 45.54 15.87 1.37
C ARG A 25 46.63 14.92 1.82
N GLN A 26 47.77 14.88 1.15
CA GLN A 26 48.89 14.01 1.46
C GLN A 26 50.00 14.78 2.21
N THR A 27 50.68 14.10 3.15
CA THR A 27 51.80 14.61 3.91
C THR A 27 52.95 13.62 3.91
N VAL A 28 54.17 14.12 3.72
CA VAL A 28 55.39 13.31 3.79
C VAL A 28 55.75 13.08 5.25
N GLN A 29 55.84 11.82 5.66
CA GLN A 29 56.31 11.42 6.97
C GLN A 29 57.84 11.24 6.91
N LEU A 30 58.54 11.93 7.79
CA LEU A 30 60.00 11.89 7.89
C LEU A 30 60.41 11.17 9.16
N GLU A 31 61.47 10.36 9.08
CA GLU A 31 62.10 9.72 10.21
C GLU A 31 63.58 10.11 10.24
N THR A 32 64.18 10.14 11.44
CA THR A 32 65.62 10.42 11.61
C THR A 32 66.44 9.29 10.99
N ALA A 33 67.32 9.57 10.04
CA ALA A 33 68.26 8.59 9.54
C ALA A 33 69.23 8.17 10.67
N GLY A 34 69.47 6.87 10.82
CA GLY A 34 70.33 6.33 11.84
C GLY A 34 71.68 7.04 11.83
N GLY A 35 72.06 7.62 12.99
CA GLY A 35 73.32 8.35 13.14
C GLY A 35 74.51 7.43 12.98
N GLN A 36 75.68 8.00 12.66
CA GLN A 36 76.93 7.29 12.56
C GLN A 36 77.83 7.75 13.72
N PHE A 37 78.29 6.79 14.49
CA PHE A 37 79.37 7.04 15.47
C PHE A 37 80.71 7.13 14.71
N SER A 38 81.46 8.19 14.96
CA SER A 38 82.88 8.32 14.58
C SER A 38 83.68 8.63 15.81
N GLY A 39 84.99 8.40 15.82
CA GLY A 39 85.85 8.61 16.98
C GLY A 39 85.79 10.06 17.55
N ALA A 40 85.16 10.99 16.83
CA ALA A 40 85.00 12.38 17.25
C ALA A 40 83.59 12.70 17.75
N GLY A 41 82.66 11.68 17.82
CA GLY A 41 81.28 11.88 18.27
C GLY A 41 80.24 11.22 17.37
N PHE A 42 78.95 11.42 17.73
CA PHE A 42 77.78 10.91 17.02
C PHE A 42 77.28 11.93 16.03
N PHE A 43 77.30 11.59 14.75
CA PHE A 43 76.86 12.52 13.67
C PHE A 43 75.52 12.03 13.08
N GLY A 44 74.55 12.92 13.03
CA GLY A 44 73.28 12.65 12.38
C GLY A 44 73.45 12.58 10.85
N LYS A 45 72.73 11.67 10.17
CA LYS A 45 72.71 11.51 8.72
C LYS A 45 71.52 12.23 8.05
N GLY A 46 70.85 13.09 8.79
CA GLY A 46 69.68 13.78 8.30
C GLY A 46 68.38 12.98 8.47
N VAL A 47 67.44 13.07 7.53
CA VAL A 47 66.14 12.43 7.58
C VAL A 47 65.90 11.55 6.35
N ASN A 48 65.22 10.47 6.54
CA ASN A 48 64.67 9.60 5.51
C ASN A 48 63.17 9.87 5.36
N ILE A 49 62.62 9.59 4.17
CA ILE A 49 61.19 9.56 3.94
C ILE A 49 60.69 8.18 4.37
N SER A 50 59.86 8.14 5.40
CA SER A 50 59.25 6.89 5.87
C SER A 50 58.11 6.51 4.94
N THR A 51 57.18 7.43 4.67
CA THR A 51 56.05 7.24 3.76
C THR A 51 55.39 8.57 3.40
N VAL A 52 54.46 8.53 2.42
CA VAL A 52 53.54 9.64 2.14
C VAL A 52 52.17 9.20 2.61
N GLN A 53 51.65 9.84 3.64
CA GLN A 53 50.38 9.49 4.27
C GLN A 53 49.27 10.47 3.90
N ARG A 54 48.07 9.96 3.60
CA ARG A 54 46.87 10.78 3.37
C ARG A 54 46.20 11.19 4.71
N ALA A 55 45.70 12.43 4.75
CA ALA A 55 44.89 12.94 5.87
C ALA A 55 43.46 12.39 5.74
N HIS A 56 43.21 11.19 6.26
CA HIS A 56 41.95 10.50 6.18
C HIS A 56 41.53 9.98 7.56
N SER A 57 40.23 10.09 7.85
CA SER A 57 39.62 9.48 9.04
C SER A 57 38.57 8.48 8.60
N ALA A 58 38.89 7.19 8.78
CA ALA A 58 37.96 6.09 8.44
C ALA A 58 36.62 6.23 9.18
N PHE A 59 36.64 6.71 10.45
CA PHE A 59 35.44 6.94 11.23
C PHE A 59 34.54 8.01 10.61
N LEU A 60 35.10 9.20 10.31
CA LEU A 60 34.32 10.30 9.73
C LEU A 60 33.80 9.95 8.33
N SER A 61 34.58 9.24 7.52
CA SER A 61 34.15 8.80 6.19
C SER A 61 33.01 7.79 6.26
N ALA A 62 33.09 6.83 7.20
CA ALA A 62 32.01 5.85 7.42
C ALA A 62 30.75 6.56 7.90
N GLU A 63 30.85 7.49 8.85
CA GLU A 63 29.69 8.24 9.37
C GLU A 63 29.04 9.11 8.28
N ALA A 64 29.85 9.80 7.48
CA ALA A 64 29.36 10.58 6.35
C ALA A 64 28.63 9.69 5.32
N SER A 65 29.19 8.52 5.00
CA SER A 65 28.56 7.54 4.09
C SER A 65 27.25 7.01 4.63
N ASN A 66 27.17 6.68 5.93
CA ASN A 66 25.96 6.22 6.59
C ASN A 66 24.86 7.28 6.57
N THR A 67 25.21 8.52 6.93
CA THR A 67 24.27 9.65 6.93
C THR A 67 23.76 9.94 5.50
N ALA A 68 24.66 9.92 4.51
CA ALA A 68 24.30 10.08 3.11
C ALA A 68 23.37 8.98 2.61
N ALA A 69 23.58 7.73 3.05
CA ALA A 69 22.69 6.61 2.71
C ALA A 69 21.28 6.83 3.26
N VAL A 70 21.14 7.20 4.54
CA VAL A 70 19.82 7.48 5.13
C VAL A 70 19.13 8.61 4.38
N ALA A 71 19.85 9.73 4.12
CA ALA A 71 19.31 10.86 3.39
C ALA A 71 18.86 10.50 1.96
N ALA A 72 19.63 9.66 1.24
CA ALA A 72 19.27 9.20 -0.10
C ALA A 72 17.99 8.33 -0.09
N GLY A 73 17.85 7.44 0.89
CA GLY A 73 16.64 6.63 1.06
C GLY A 73 15.41 7.48 1.35
N ASP A 74 15.51 8.43 2.27
CA ASP A 74 14.42 9.33 2.63
C ASP A 74 14.05 10.29 1.48
N ALA A 75 15.04 10.80 0.74
CA ALA A 75 14.81 11.64 -0.44
C ALA A 75 14.07 10.87 -1.55
N THR A 76 14.47 9.64 -1.82
CA THR A 76 13.82 8.76 -2.79
C THR A 76 12.37 8.47 -2.39
N ARG A 77 12.13 8.11 -1.12
CA ARG A 77 10.78 7.90 -0.60
C ARG A 77 9.92 9.15 -0.71
N LEU A 78 10.46 10.32 -0.33
CA LEU A 78 9.75 11.60 -0.41
C LEU A 78 9.34 11.93 -1.86
N ASP A 79 10.20 11.68 -2.85
CA ASP A 79 9.88 11.91 -4.26
C ASP A 79 8.68 11.05 -4.70
N TYR A 80 8.66 9.76 -4.36
CA TYR A 80 7.55 8.90 -4.67
C TYR A 80 6.26 9.24 -3.90
N LEU A 81 6.36 9.64 -2.63
CA LEU A 81 5.21 10.14 -1.86
C LEU A 81 4.59 11.37 -2.49
N ARG A 82 5.39 12.32 -2.98
CA ARG A 82 4.90 13.49 -3.73
C ARG A 82 4.20 13.12 -5.03
N ARG A 83 4.71 12.13 -5.75
CA ARG A 83 4.06 11.61 -6.96
C ARG A 83 2.73 10.93 -6.62
N MET A 84 2.66 10.16 -5.54
CA MET A 84 1.41 9.56 -5.05
C MET A 84 0.40 10.63 -4.60
N GLU A 85 0.84 11.71 -3.94
CA GLU A 85 -0.03 12.82 -3.55
C GLU A 85 -0.72 13.46 -4.76
N GLN A 86 -0.02 13.55 -5.90
CA GLN A 86 -0.60 14.08 -7.14
C GLN A 86 -1.76 13.27 -7.69
N VAL A 87 -1.89 11.98 -7.35
CA VAL A 87 -3.03 11.14 -7.71
C VAL A 87 -4.30 11.58 -6.96
N PHE A 88 -4.14 12.07 -5.72
CA PHE A 88 -5.23 12.55 -4.87
C PHE A 88 -5.53 14.05 -5.08
N ARG A 89 -5.69 14.44 -6.34
CA ARG A 89 -5.93 15.85 -6.71
C ARG A 89 -7.15 16.41 -6.01
N LEU A 90 -7.05 17.67 -5.60
CA LEU A 90 -8.16 18.45 -5.06
C LEU A 90 -8.81 19.29 -6.16
N GLY A 91 -10.01 19.84 -5.89
CA GLY A 91 -10.75 20.69 -6.85
C GLY A 91 -11.41 19.89 -7.96
N GLU A 92 -11.66 20.53 -9.11
CA GLU A 92 -12.49 20.02 -10.22
C GLU A 92 -12.01 18.69 -10.83
N SER A 93 -10.72 18.40 -10.77
CA SER A 93 -10.15 17.13 -11.25
C SER A 93 -10.16 16.01 -10.21
N GLY A 94 -10.53 16.30 -8.94
CA GLY A 94 -10.48 15.37 -7.82
C GLY A 94 -11.65 14.38 -7.79
N LEU A 95 -11.42 13.26 -7.09
CA LEU A 95 -12.45 12.22 -6.88
C LEU A 95 -13.66 12.75 -6.10
N GLY A 96 -13.41 13.59 -5.07
CA GLY A 96 -14.46 14.18 -4.25
C GLY A 96 -15.38 15.12 -5.04
N PHE A 97 -14.83 15.88 -5.99
CA PHE A 97 -15.62 16.74 -6.88
C PHE A 97 -16.56 15.93 -7.79
N ALA A 98 -16.07 14.86 -8.42
CA ALA A 98 -16.89 13.98 -9.23
C ALA A 98 -18.00 13.29 -8.41
N ALA A 99 -17.70 12.87 -7.18
CA ALA A 99 -18.71 12.32 -6.27
C ALA A 99 -19.77 13.36 -5.91
N GLY A 100 -19.39 14.61 -5.62
CA GLY A 100 -20.31 15.71 -5.35
C GLY A 100 -21.23 16.01 -6.56
N HIS A 101 -20.68 16.01 -7.78
CA HIS A 101 -21.47 16.19 -8.99
C HIS A 101 -22.48 15.06 -9.24
N LEU A 102 -22.10 13.82 -8.93
CA LEU A 102 -23.03 12.68 -8.99
C LEU A 102 -24.17 12.86 -7.99
N LEU A 103 -23.86 13.22 -6.73
CA LEU A 103 -24.88 13.44 -5.71
C LEU A 103 -25.84 14.58 -6.09
N ASN A 104 -25.34 15.68 -6.68
CA ASN A 104 -26.17 16.77 -7.17
C ASN A 104 -27.08 16.31 -8.32
N ALA A 105 -26.60 15.47 -9.24
CA ALA A 105 -27.43 14.91 -10.31
C ALA A 105 -28.60 14.04 -9.76
N PHE A 106 -28.40 13.35 -8.65
CA PHE A 106 -29.48 12.63 -7.96
C PHE A 106 -30.53 13.58 -7.37
N VAL A 107 -30.15 14.78 -6.90
CA VAL A 107 -31.11 15.80 -6.43
C VAL A 107 -32.03 16.26 -7.58
N ASP A 108 -31.47 16.40 -8.79
CA ASP A 108 -32.26 16.76 -9.97
C ASP A 108 -33.28 15.67 -10.34
N VAL A 109 -32.86 14.37 -10.28
CA VAL A 109 -33.77 13.23 -10.48
C VAL A 109 -34.83 13.17 -9.37
N ALA A 110 -34.46 13.43 -8.12
CA ALA A 110 -35.44 13.44 -7.01
C ALA A 110 -36.51 14.55 -7.20
N SER A 111 -36.14 15.67 -7.82
CA SER A 111 -37.07 16.79 -8.12
C SER A 111 -38.01 16.48 -9.30
N ASN A 112 -37.54 15.73 -10.30
CA ASN A 112 -38.28 15.32 -11.51
C ASN A 112 -38.04 13.83 -11.82
N PRO A 113 -38.63 12.89 -11.09
CA PRO A 113 -38.30 11.48 -11.18
C PRO A 113 -38.58 10.80 -12.54
N SER A 114 -39.50 11.33 -13.32
CA SER A 114 -39.85 10.83 -14.67
C SER A 114 -39.05 11.47 -15.81
N ASP A 115 -38.22 12.50 -15.55
CA ASP A 115 -37.46 13.17 -16.59
C ASP A 115 -36.28 12.32 -17.08
N ALA A 116 -36.34 11.90 -18.35
CA ALA A 116 -35.28 11.09 -18.96
C ALA A 116 -33.95 11.82 -19.08
N SER A 117 -33.95 13.15 -19.16
CA SER A 117 -32.75 13.98 -19.30
C SER A 117 -31.94 13.98 -18.01
N SER A 118 -32.57 14.25 -16.86
CA SER A 118 -31.91 14.23 -15.55
C SER A 118 -31.38 12.83 -15.21
N ARG A 119 -32.10 11.77 -15.56
CA ARG A 119 -31.64 10.37 -15.39
C ARG A 119 -30.42 10.07 -16.25
N GLN A 120 -30.38 10.52 -17.49
CA GLN A 120 -29.20 10.36 -18.36
C GLN A 120 -27.99 11.12 -17.81
N VAL A 121 -28.19 12.29 -17.20
CA VAL A 121 -27.11 13.02 -16.52
C VAL A 121 -26.53 12.19 -15.36
N VAL A 122 -27.36 11.53 -14.55
CA VAL A 122 -26.87 10.66 -13.47
C VAL A 122 -25.97 9.55 -14.04
N LEU A 123 -26.40 8.83 -15.10
CA LEU A 123 -25.56 7.79 -15.70
C LEU A 123 -24.22 8.33 -16.22
N SER A 124 -24.25 9.53 -16.84
CA SER A 124 -23.04 10.18 -17.31
C SER A 124 -22.08 10.52 -16.14
N ARG A 125 -22.61 10.96 -14.99
CA ARG A 125 -21.82 11.22 -13.78
C ARG A 125 -21.31 9.96 -13.10
N VAL A 126 -22.07 8.86 -13.15
CA VAL A 126 -21.62 7.53 -12.69
C VAL A 126 -20.40 7.08 -13.50
N GLU A 127 -20.44 7.18 -14.82
CA GLU A 127 -19.33 6.79 -15.69
C GLU A 127 -18.12 7.73 -15.52
N GLU A 128 -18.36 9.05 -15.41
CA GLU A 128 -17.29 10.02 -15.10
C GLU A 128 -16.57 9.66 -13.81
N LEU A 129 -17.31 9.37 -12.73
CA LEU A 129 -16.76 8.98 -11.44
C LEU A 129 -15.96 7.67 -11.56
N ALA A 130 -16.52 6.65 -12.20
CA ALA A 130 -15.84 5.38 -12.43
C ALA A 130 -14.54 5.55 -13.23
N SER A 131 -14.55 6.38 -14.27
CA SER A 131 -13.38 6.72 -15.08
C SER A 131 -12.28 7.39 -14.27
N ARG A 132 -12.63 8.34 -13.39
CA ARG A 132 -11.66 9.02 -12.52
C ARG A 132 -10.99 8.05 -11.52
N TYR A 133 -11.76 7.12 -10.92
CA TYR A 133 -11.18 6.09 -10.05
C TYR A 133 -10.23 5.16 -10.81
N ARG A 134 -10.61 4.73 -12.03
CA ARG A 134 -9.72 3.92 -12.89
C ARG A 134 -8.44 4.68 -13.25
N SER A 135 -8.53 5.98 -13.57
CA SER A 135 -7.36 6.81 -13.85
C SER A 135 -6.43 6.91 -12.64
N ALA A 136 -6.97 7.18 -11.45
CA ALA A 136 -6.20 7.24 -10.22
C ALA A 136 -5.50 5.90 -9.92
N ALA A 137 -6.22 4.77 -10.06
CA ALA A 137 -5.63 3.45 -9.90
C ALA A 137 -4.55 3.15 -10.97
N GLY A 138 -4.77 3.60 -12.21
CA GLY A 138 -3.80 3.49 -13.31
C GLY A 138 -2.51 4.27 -13.04
N GLU A 139 -2.60 5.50 -12.52
CA GLU A 139 -1.45 6.31 -12.12
C GLU A 139 -0.63 5.62 -11.01
N LEU A 140 -1.29 5.05 -9.99
CA LEU A 140 -0.61 4.29 -8.94
C LEU A 140 0.07 3.02 -9.48
N ASN A 141 -0.56 2.30 -10.40
CA ASN A 141 0.04 1.14 -11.06
C ASN A 141 1.26 1.53 -11.92
N ALA A 142 1.22 2.69 -12.57
CA ALA A 142 2.37 3.22 -13.31
C ALA A 142 3.55 3.54 -12.38
N LEU A 143 3.29 4.05 -11.16
CA LEU A 143 4.34 4.24 -10.14
C LEU A 143 4.99 2.90 -9.74
N GLN A 144 4.22 1.81 -9.61
CA GLN A 144 4.76 0.46 -9.35
C GLN A 144 5.73 0.02 -10.44
N GLN A 145 5.40 0.28 -11.70
CA GLN A 145 6.31 -0.02 -12.83
C GLN A 145 7.57 0.85 -12.78
N GLY A 146 7.43 2.13 -12.44
CA GLY A 146 8.55 3.05 -12.23
C GLY A 146 9.50 2.56 -11.15
N ILE A 147 8.98 2.17 -9.98
CA ILE A 147 9.78 1.59 -8.89
C ILE A 147 10.56 0.37 -9.36
N THR A 148 9.91 -0.54 -10.09
CA THR A 148 10.55 -1.74 -10.62
C THR A 148 11.72 -1.40 -11.57
N GLN A 149 11.56 -0.36 -12.39
CA GLN A 149 12.61 0.09 -13.30
C GLN A 149 13.77 0.75 -12.55
N ASP A 150 13.47 1.60 -11.57
CA ASP A 150 14.46 2.28 -10.73
C ASP A 150 15.26 1.27 -9.89
N LEU A 151 14.60 0.20 -9.37
CA LEU A 151 15.28 -0.91 -8.69
C LEU A 151 16.28 -1.60 -9.62
N LYS A 152 15.87 -1.94 -10.86
CA LYS A 152 16.76 -2.59 -11.85
C LYS A 152 17.97 -1.73 -12.16
N THR A 153 17.78 -0.44 -12.40
CA THR A 153 18.85 0.50 -12.73
C THR A 153 19.81 0.67 -11.54
N SER A 154 19.29 0.87 -10.35
CA SER A 154 20.09 1.03 -9.13
C SER A 154 20.92 -0.22 -8.82
N ILE A 155 20.34 -1.42 -8.98
CA ILE A 155 21.05 -2.68 -8.78
C ILE A 155 22.18 -2.84 -9.80
N ALA A 156 21.95 -2.53 -11.07
CA ALA A 156 22.98 -2.60 -12.10
C ALA A 156 24.15 -1.67 -11.76
N THR A 157 23.86 -0.43 -11.33
CA THR A 157 24.88 0.54 -10.89
C THR A 157 25.65 0.04 -9.68
N VAL A 158 24.98 -0.48 -8.65
CA VAL A 158 25.66 -1.03 -7.47
C VAL A 158 26.57 -2.19 -7.85
N ASN A 159 26.11 -3.10 -8.69
CA ASN A 159 26.92 -4.24 -9.14
C ASN A 159 28.19 -3.81 -9.89
N GLU A 160 28.10 -2.78 -10.75
CA GLU A 160 29.26 -2.21 -11.42
C GLU A 160 30.24 -1.59 -10.40
N LEU A 161 29.73 -0.75 -9.49
CA LEU A 161 30.55 -0.08 -8.48
C LEU A 161 31.24 -1.07 -7.54
N THR A 162 30.53 -2.12 -7.09
CA THR A 162 31.11 -3.16 -6.22
C THR A 162 32.17 -3.99 -6.90
N GLN A 163 32.05 -4.28 -8.20
CA GLN A 163 33.09 -4.94 -8.97
C GLN A 163 34.34 -4.06 -9.06
N ARG A 164 34.18 -2.77 -9.32
CA ARG A 164 35.31 -1.81 -9.34
C ARG A 164 36.00 -1.69 -7.99
N VAL A 165 35.24 -1.76 -6.87
CA VAL A 165 35.84 -1.80 -5.52
C VAL A 165 36.66 -3.08 -5.33
N ALA A 166 36.17 -4.24 -5.78
CA ALA A 166 36.90 -5.52 -5.72
C ALA A 166 38.20 -5.46 -6.53
N ASP A 167 38.18 -4.85 -7.70
CA ASP A 167 39.35 -4.66 -8.56
C ASP A 167 40.38 -3.71 -7.91
N LEU A 168 39.92 -2.62 -7.28
CA LEU A 168 40.80 -1.71 -6.54
C LEU A 168 41.37 -2.37 -5.29
N ASN A 169 40.61 -3.18 -4.56
CA ASN A 169 41.13 -3.98 -3.45
C ASN A 169 42.32 -4.87 -3.89
N GLN A 170 42.18 -5.52 -5.04
CA GLN A 170 43.26 -6.34 -5.58
C GLN A 170 44.53 -5.52 -5.90
N GLN A 171 44.36 -4.33 -6.50
CA GLN A 171 45.46 -3.41 -6.81
C GLN A 171 46.14 -2.88 -5.53
N ILE A 172 45.34 -2.46 -4.56
CA ILE A 172 45.82 -1.96 -3.25
C ILE A 172 46.64 -3.02 -2.54
N ALA A 173 46.10 -4.26 -2.44
CA ALA A 173 46.82 -5.36 -1.79
C ALA A 173 48.19 -5.67 -2.44
N ARG A 174 48.29 -5.61 -3.77
CA ARG A 174 49.54 -5.79 -4.49
C ARG A 174 50.56 -4.70 -4.17
N VAL A 175 50.16 -3.43 -4.21
CA VAL A 175 51.06 -2.27 -3.95
C VAL A 175 51.50 -2.25 -2.49
N LYS A 176 50.55 -2.49 -1.55
CA LYS A 176 50.84 -2.55 -0.12
C LYS A 176 51.76 -3.71 0.25
N GLY A 177 51.63 -4.86 -0.43
CA GLY A 177 52.54 -6.00 -0.32
C GLY A 177 53.97 -5.68 -0.72
N LEU A 178 54.18 -4.64 -1.54
CA LEU A 178 55.51 -4.12 -1.91
C LEU A 178 56.04 -3.07 -0.94
N GLY A 179 55.34 -2.78 0.14
CA GLY A 179 55.71 -1.77 1.17
C GLY A 179 55.37 -0.34 0.86
N HIS A 180 54.53 -0.05 -0.13
CA HIS A 180 54.07 1.28 -0.51
C HIS A 180 52.65 1.55 -0.18
N GLU A 181 52.33 2.79 0.25
CA GLU A 181 50.94 3.23 0.49
C GLU A 181 50.35 3.82 -0.81
N PRO A 182 49.35 3.13 -1.40
CA PRO A 182 48.75 3.57 -2.68
C PRO A 182 47.63 4.60 -2.46
N ASN A 183 47.98 5.82 -2.03
CA ASN A 183 47.03 6.84 -1.61
C ASN A 183 45.94 7.12 -2.65
N ASP A 184 46.31 7.24 -3.93
CA ASP A 184 45.35 7.54 -5.00
C ASP A 184 44.32 6.40 -5.23
N LEU A 185 44.75 5.13 -5.10
CA LEU A 185 43.84 3.99 -5.19
C LEU A 185 42.92 3.92 -3.97
N LEU A 186 43.42 4.28 -2.80
CA LEU A 186 42.63 4.37 -1.58
C LEU A 186 41.55 5.46 -1.69
N ASP A 187 41.90 6.65 -2.20
CA ASP A 187 40.94 7.73 -2.43
C ASP A 187 39.88 7.35 -3.49
N GLN A 188 40.29 6.70 -4.59
CA GLN A 188 39.35 6.19 -5.59
C GLN A 188 38.37 5.17 -4.99
N ARG A 189 38.88 4.21 -4.17
CA ARG A 189 38.03 3.21 -3.53
C ARG A 189 37.04 3.85 -2.56
N ASP A 190 37.50 4.78 -1.72
CA ASP A 190 36.65 5.45 -0.73
C ASP A 190 35.56 6.27 -1.41
N ARG A 191 35.86 6.91 -2.56
CA ARG A 191 34.86 7.56 -3.41
C ARG A 191 33.80 6.59 -3.93
N LEU A 192 34.20 5.45 -4.49
CA LEU A 192 33.27 4.44 -4.98
C LEU A 192 32.38 3.88 -3.85
N ILE A 193 32.94 3.69 -2.66
CA ILE A 193 32.17 3.27 -1.49
C ILE A 193 31.15 4.34 -1.10
N GLY A 194 31.50 5.62 -1.15
CA GLY A 194 30.58 6.72 -0.96
C GLY A 194 29.45 6.75 -1.99
N GLU A 195 29.75 6.46 -3.27
CA GLU A 195 28.76 6.33 -4.33
C GLU A 195 27.82 5.12 -4.10
N ILE A 196 28.37 3.95 -3.71
CA ILE A 196 27.58 2.77 -3.34
C ILE A 196 26.62 3.09 -2.18
N SER A 197 27.11 3.85 -1.19
CA SER A 197 26.33 4.20 0.01
C SER A 197 25.07 5.02 -0.31
N GLN A 198 25.05 5.77 -1.41
CA GLN A 198 23.85 6.45 -1.87
C GLN A 198 22.75 5.50 -2.34
N PHE A 199 23.14 4.32 -2.87
CA PHE A 199 22.19 3.29 -3.33
C PHE A 199 21.82 2.30 -2.25
N ILE A 200 22.80 1.89 -1.43
CA ILE A 200 22.62 0.91 -0.36
C ILE A 200 23.62 1.16 0.77
N GLN A 201 23.15 1.20 2.00
CA GLN A 201 24.03 1.38 3.14
C GLN A 201 24.98 0.20 3.29
N VAL A 202 26.29 0.49 3.44
CA VAL A 202 27.33 -0.51 3.59
C VAL A 202 28.12 -0.33 4.87
N THR A 203 28.44 -1.45 5.52
CA THR A 203 29.41 -1.51 6.61
C THR A 203 30.77 -1.90 6.06
N GLN A 204 31.80 -1.10 6.37
CA GLN A 204 33.17 -1.30 5.91
C GLN A 204 33.98 -2.02 6.98
N ILE A 205 34.67 -3.09 6.60
CA ILE A 205 35.59 -3.83 7.49
C ILE A 205 36.97 -3.84 6.84
N PRO A 206 37.94 -3.08 7.35
CA PRO A 206 39.31 -3.07 6.81
C PRO A 206 40.06 -4.36 7.16
N ALA A 207 40.90 -4.82 6.23
CA ALA A 207 41.79 -5.95 6.42
C ALA A 207 43.27 -5.52 6.47
N PRO A 208 44.17 -6.32 7.10
CA PRO A 208 45.58 -5.97 7.25
C PRO A 208 46.34 -5.78 5.93
N ASP A 209 45.91 -6.46 4.88
CA ASP A 209 46.47 -6.37 3.52
C ASP A 209 46.06 -5.08 2.76
N GLY A 210 45.26 -4.21 3.40
CA GLY A 210 44.75 -2.98 2.84
C GLY A 210 43.45 -3.13 2.07
N THR A 211 42.90 -4.33 1.90
CA THR A 211 41.58 -4.53 1.33
C THR A 211 40.48 -4.09 2.30
N VAL A 212 39.28 -3.84 1.79
CA VAL A 212 38.08 -3.52 2.58
C VAL A 212 36.98 -4.48 2.18
N GLY A 213 36.40 -5.16 3.19
CA GLY A 213 35.14 -5.88 3.03
C GLY A 213 33.95 -4.94 3.11
N LEU A 214 32.97 -5.11 2.22
CA LEU A 214 31.70 -4.39 2.25
C LEU A 214 30.58 -5.37 2.61
N PHE A 215 29.77 -4.99 3.60
CA PHE A 215 28.67 -5.80 4.11
C PHE A 215 27.38 -4.96 4.11
N ILE A 216 26.24 -5.60 3.79
CA ILE A 216 24.90 -5.01 3.73
C ILE A 216 23.90 -5.81 4.56
N ALA A 217 22.70 -5.29 4.79
CA ALA A 217 21.55 -6.01 5.31
C ALA A 217 21.86 -6.91 6.51
N GLY A 218 22.47 -6.33 7.57
CA GLY A 218 22.74 -7.05 8.81
C GLY A 218 23.90 -8.05 8.73
N GLY A 219 24.83 -7.87 7.78
CA GLY A 219 26.06 -8.66 7.72
C GLY A 219 26.21 -9.55 6.46
N GLN A 220 25.33 -9.38 5.48
CA GLN A 220 25.48 -10.08 4.20
C GLN A 220 26.68 -9.51 3.42
N ARG A 221 27.57 -10.39 3.00
CA ARG A 221 28.76 -10.01 2.23
C ARG A 221 28.37 -9.45 0.86
N LEU A 222 28.84 -8.25 0.53
CA LEU A 222 28.72 -7.68 -0.81
C LEU A 222 30.06 -7.71 -1.55
N VAL A 223 31.14 -7.28 -0.87
CA VAL A 223 32.51 -7.39 -1.39
C VAL A 223 33.41 -8.00 -0.30
N LEU A 224 34.26 -8.96 -0.65
CA LEU A 224 35.27 -9.49 0.22
C LEU A 224 36.55 -9.72 -0.56
N SER A 225 37.66 -9.09 -0.13
CA SER A 225 38.91 -9.09 -0.88
C SER A 225 38.71 -8.62 -2.33
N ASN A 226 38.95 -9.45 -3.32
CA ASN A 226 38.77 -9.17 -4.76
C ASN A 226 37.50 -9.78 -5.36
N GLN A 227 36.56 -10.21 -4.53
CA GLN A 227 35.29 -10.82 -5.00
C GLN A 227 34.09 -9.95 -4.63
N ALA A 228 33.27 -9.61 -5.61
CA ALA A 228 31.98 -8.98 -5.43
C ALA A 228 30.86 -10.02 -5.66
N LEU A 229 29.82 -9.98 -4.81
CA LEU A 229 28.57 -10.69 -5.05
C LEU A 229 27.56 -9.75 -5.72
N ALA A 230 26.81 -10.29 -6.68
CA ALA A 230 25.83 -9.50 -7.40
C ALA A 230 24.51 -9.39 -6.62
N LEU A 231 24.02 -8.17 -6.46
CA LEU A 231 22.62 -7.95 -6.13
C LEU A 231 21.74 -8.40 -7.30
N THR A 232 20.59 -8.94 -6.98
CA THR A 232 19.62 -9.46 -7.95
C THR A 232 18.20 -9.12 -7.54
N LEU A 233 17.24 -9.34 -8.43
CA LEU A 233 15.82 -9.24 -8.14
C LEU A 233 15.21 -10.63 -8.18
N VAL A 234 14.47 -10.96 -7.13
CA VAL A 234 13.72 -12.21 -7.00
C VAL A 234 12.22 -11.91 -6.97
N PRO A 235 11.36 -12.75 -7.55
CA PRO A 235 9.92 -12.57 -7.48
C PRO A 235 9.43 -12.62 -6.03
N ASP A 236 8.39 -11.81 -5.73
CA ASP A 236 7.66 -11.93 -4.47
C ASP A 236 6.95 -13.29 -4.40
N PRO A 237 6.92 -13.95 -3.24
CA PRO A 237 6.33 -15.29 -3.13
C PRO A 237 4.81 -15.34 -3.29
N TYR A 238 4.10 -14.22 -3.23
CA TYR A 238 2.66 -14.14 -3.50
C TYR A 238 2.37 -13.62 -4.91
N ASP A 239 3.14 -12.61 -5.37
CA ASP A 239 2.89 -11.93 -6.65
C ASP A 239 4.19 -11.80 -7.44
N ASN A 240 4.35 -12.62 -8.46
CA ASN A 240 5.52 -12.63 -9.34
C ASN A 240 5.73 -11.31 -10.11
N SER A 241 4.75 -10.42 -10.17
CA SER A 241 4.89 -9.08 -10.78
C SER A 241 5.65 -8.10 -9.89
N ILE A 242 5.74 -8.39 -8.61
CA ILE A 242 6.49 -7.63 -7.60
C ILE A 242 7.87 -8.25 -7.44
N LEU A 243 8.90 -7.42 -7.48
CA LEU A 243 10.28 -7.87 -7.36
C LEU A 243 10.87 -7.42 -6.02
N ARG A 244 11.56 -8.34 -5.34
CA ARG A 244 12.25 -8.12 -4.07
C ARG A 244 13.76 -8.15 -4.28
N LEU A 245 14.50 -7.46 -3.41
CA LEU A 245 15.95 -7.48 -3.46
C LEU A 245 16.49 -8.85 -3.00
N GLY A 246 17.44 -9.37 -3.75
CA GLY A 246 18.15 -10.61 -3.46
C GLY A 246 19.66 -10.45 -3.64
N LEU A 247 20.40 -11.45 -3.22
CA LEU A 247 21.84 -11.57 -3.39
C LEU A 247 22.14 -12.90 -4.07
N ARG A 248 22.94 -12.87 -5.13
CA ARG A 248 23.38 -14.10 -5.85
C ARG A 248 24.64 -14.66 -5.22
N GLU A 249 24.50 -15.81 -4.59
CA GLU A 249 25.62 -16.53 -3.99
C GLU A 249 25.69 -17.96 -4.56
N ALA A 250 26.86 -18.37 -5.06
CA ALA A 250 27.08 -19.68 -5.69
C ALA A 250 26.04 -20.06 -6.76
N GLY A 251 25.56 -19.07 -7.54
CA GLY A 251 24.57 -19.27 -8.60
C GLY A 251 23.11 -19.32 -8.13
N VAL A 252 22.86 -19.19 -6.82
CA VAL A 252 21.52 -19.17 -6.23
C VAL A 252 21.16 -17.76 -5.78
N ASP A 253 19.98 -17.29 -6.17
CA ASP A 253 19.43 -16.02 -5.74
C ASP A 253 18.70 -16.19 -4.40
N ARG A 254 19.18 -15.49 -3.38
CA ARG A 254 18.59 -15.48 -2.03
C ARG A 254 17.93 -14.14 -1.73
N PRO A 255 16.66 -14.11 -1.34
CA PRO A 255 16.00 -12.87 -0.97
C PRO A 255 16.68 -12.26 0.27
N LEU A 256 16.87 -10.94 0.26
CA LEU A 256 17.33 -10.16 1.40
C LEU A 256 16.14 -9.70 2.26
N VAL A 257 16.37 -9.58 3.56
CA VAL A 257 15.37 -9.03 4.49
C VAL A 257 15.37 -7.51 4.34
N GLU A 258 14.32 -6.95 3.76
CA GLU A 258 14.21 -5.51 3.46
C GLU A 258 14.35 -4.62 4.69
N SER A 259 13.79 -5.04 5.83
CA SER A 259 13.89 -4.29 7.10
C SER A 259 15.30 -4.19 7.66
N SER A 260 16.24 -5.00 7.18
CA SER A 260 17.65 -4.93 7.58
C SER A 260 18.49 -3.97 6.72
N LEU A 261 17.92 -3.41 5.65
CA LEU A 261 18.56 -2.38 4.83
C LEU A 261 18.50 -1.05 5.59
N GLY A 262 19.63 -0.53 6.01
CA GLY A 262 19.68 0.67 6.86
C GLY A 262 19.41 1.98 6.12
N GLY A 263 19.62 2.03 4.78
CA GLY A 263 19.45 3.25 3.97
C GLY A 263 19.84 3.04 2.51
N GLY A 264 19.83 4.13 1.76
CA GLY A 264 20.11 4.18 0.33
C GLY A 264 18.83 4.19 -0.53
N THR A 265 18.98 4.59 -1.79
CA THR A 265 17.89 4.63 -2.78
C THR A 265 17.12 3.32 -2.85
N LEU A 266 17.83 2.16 -2.80
CA LEU A 266 17.19 0.84 -2.82
C LEU A 266 16.27 0.62 -1.61
N ALA A 267 16.70 1.02 -0.40
CA ALA A 267 15.87 0.92 0.80
C ALA A 267 14.63 1.83 0.70
N GLY A 268 14.79 3.05 0.17
CA GLY A 268 13.69 3.97 -0.09
C GLY A 268 12.67 3.40 -1.08
N LEU A 269 13.12 2.88 -2.22
CA LEU A 269 12.25 2.25 -3.25
C LEU A 269 11.50 1.05 -2.71
N LEU A 270 12.18 0.14 -1.99
CA LEU A 270 11.57 -1.06 -1.42
C LEU A 270 10.53 -0.71 -0.36
N ARG A 271 10.79 0.33 0.46
CA ARG A 271 9.81 0.80 1.45
C ARG A 271 8.58 1.40 0.79
N VAL A 272 8.73 2.17 -0.28
CA VAL A 272 7.59 2.66 -1.08
C VAL A 272 6.81 1.49 -1.65
N GLN A 273 7.50 0.49 -2.23
CA GLN A 273 6.88 -0.68 -2.86
C GLN A 273 6.11 -1.56 -1.87
N SER A 274 6.66 -1.78 -0.67
CA SER A 274 6.10 -2.72 0.31
C SER A 274 5.12 -2.09 1.30
N GLN A 275 5.15 -0.76 1.49
CA GLN A 275 4.34 -0.07 2.49
C GLN A 275 3.48 1.05 1.88
N ASP A 276 4.11 2.08 1.30
CA ASP A 276 3.42 3.33 0.96
C ASP A 276 2.47 3.16 -0.23
N LEU A 277 2.93 2.50 -1.30
CA LEU A 277 2.13 2.30 -2.51
C LEU A 277 0.95 1.33 -2.32
N PRO A 278 1.11 0.18 -1.64
CA PRO A 278 -0.03 -0.67 -1.30
C PRO A 278 -1.07 0.05 -0.43
N ALA A 279 -0.65 0.86 0.54
CA ALA A 279 -1.56 1.67 1.36
C ALA A 279 -2.36 2.66 0.50
N ALA A 280 -1.71 3.37 -0.44
CA ALA A 280 -2.39 4.30 -1.35
C ALA A 280 -3.37 3.58 -2.28
N ILE A 281 -2.99 2.44 -2.89
CA ILE A 281 -3.85 1.64 -3.75
C ILE A 281 -5.07 1.13 -2.97
N ASN A 282 -4.87 0.59 -1.76
CA ASN A 282 -5.95 0.10 -0.92
C ASN A 282 -6.88 1.22 -0.44
N GLN A 283 -6.36 2.43 -0.21
CA GLN A 283 -7.18 3.58 0.16
C GLN A 283 -8.13 3.98 -0.99
N VAL A 284 -7.63 4.10 -2.22
CA VAL A 284 -8.45 4.39 -3.41
C VAL A 284 -9.44 3.26 -3.66
N GLY A 285 -9.00 2.01 -3.54
CA GLY A 285 -9.84 0.83 -3.70
C GLY A 285 -10.97 0.76 -2.66
N ARG A 286 -10.65 1.03 -1.39
CA ARG A 286 -11.66 1.11 -0.31
C ARG A 286 -12.69 2.19 -0.59
N MET A 287 -12.25 3.39 -1.00
CA MET A 287 -13.16 4.47 -1.36
C MET A 287 -14.11 4.07 -2.49
N ALA A 288 -13.59 3.42 -3.54
CA ALA A 288 -14.38 2.91 -4.66
C ALA A 288 -15.39 1.84 -4.22
N ALA A 289 -14.94 0.85 -3.42
CA ALA A 289 -15.77 -0.26 -2.96
C ALA A 289 -16.91 0.23 -2.04
N VAL A 290 -16.60 1.09 -1.06
CA VAL A 290 -17.59 1.64 -0.13
C VAL A 290 -18.61 2.50 -0.86
N LEU A 291 -18.15 3.37 -1.78
CA LEU A 291 -19.03 4.23 -2.55
C LEU A 291 -19.97 3.42 -3.45
N ALA A 292 -19.43 2.45 -4.18
CA ALA A 292 -20.23 1.56 -5.02
C ALA A 292 -21.27 0.76 -4.21
N ALA A 293 -20.85 0.19 -3.07
CA ALA A 293 -21.76 -0.56 -2.19
C ALA A 293 -22.89 0.33 -1.68
N ARG A 294 -22.59 1.55 -1.20
CA ARG A 294 -23.59 2.48 -0.68
C ARG A 294 -24.58 2.97 -1.75
N LEU A 295 -24.09 3.28 -2.96
CA LEU A 295 -24.95 3.67 -4.06
C LEU A 295 -25.84 2.49 -4.50
N ASN A 296 -25.30 1.29 -4.58
CA ASN A 296 -26.06 0.08 -4.93
C ASN A 296 -27.08 -0.30 -3.84
N GLU A 297 -26.71 -0.22 -2.55
CA GLU A 297 -27.64 -0.41 -1.44
C GLU A 297 -28.83 0.57 -1.53
N GLN A 298 -28.54 1.87 -1.75
CA GLN A 298 -29.59 2.88 -1.87
C GLN A 298 -30.47 2.64 -3.11
N GLN A 299 -29.85 2.27 -4.23
CA GLN A 299 -30.58 1.95 -5.47
C GLN A 299 -31.54 0.76 -5.28
N ALA A 300 -31.12 -0.26 -4.54
CA ALA A 300 -31.94 -1.46 -4.26
C ALA A 300 -33.15 -1.18 -3.34
N LEU A 301 -33.18 -0.04 -2.67
CA LEU A 301 -34.30 0.38 -1.81
C LEU A 301 -35.43 1.04 -2.57
N GLY A 302 -35.28 1.34 -3.86
CA GLY A 302 -36.28 2.03 -4.67
C GLY A 302 -36.77 1.17 -5.85
N LEU A 303 -37.78 1.72 -6.57
CA LEU A 303 -38.25 1.19 -7.83
C LEU A 303 -37.78 2.06 -9.01
N ASP A 304 -37.47 1.39 -10.12
CA ASP A 304 -37.19 2.03 -11.42
C ASP A 304 -38.50 2.50 -12.11
N LEU A 305 -38.37 3.09 -13.29
CA LEU A 305 -39.56 3.54 -14.06
C LEU A 305 -40.43 2.39 -14.54
N ASN A 306 -39.95 1.15 -14.54
CA ASN A 306 -40.71 -0.02 -14.96
C ASN A 306 -41.36 -0.74 -13.75
N GLY A 307 -41.21 -0.18 -12.53
CA GLY A 307 -41.71 -0.77 -11.29
C GLY A 307 -40.85 -1.92 -10.75
N ASN A 308 -39.64 -2.14 -11.29
CA ASN A 308 -38.70 -3.14 -10.78
C ASN A 308 -37.82 -2.59 -9.67
N PRO A 309 -37.35 -3.42 -8.72
CA PRO A 309 -36.31 -3.01 -7.79
C PRO A 309 -35.06 -2.49 -8.52
N GLY A 310 -34.45 -1.43 -8.01
CA GLY A 310 -33.27 -0.84 -8.63
C GLY A 310 -32.06 -1.80 -8.66
N GLY A 311 -31.51 -2.00 -9.84
CA GLY A 311 -30.30 -2.79 -10.05
C GLY A 311 -29.03 -2.00 -9.64
N PRO A 312 -27.84 -2.65 -9.61
CA PRO A 312 -26.61 -1.99 -9.24
C PRO A 312 -26.21 -0.88 -10.21
N LEU A 313 -25.83 0.28 -9.69
CA LEU A 313 -25.30 1.43 -10.45
C LEU A 313 -23.85 1.23 -10.84
N LEU A 314 -23.05 0.64 -9.94
CA LEU A 314 -21.61 0.45 -10.08
C LEU A 314 -21.24 -1.01 -9.82
N SER A 315 -20.28 -1.52 -10.57
CA SER A 315 -19.57 -2.77 -10.28
C SER A 315 -18.11 -2.46 -9.94
N THR A 316 -17.53 -3.22 -9.02
CA THR A 316 -16.13 -3.09 -8.59
C THR A 316 -15.37 -4.37 -8.88
N GLY A 317 -14.02 -4.27 -8.90
CA GLY A 317 -13.16 -5.45 -8.88
C GLY A 317 -13.40 -6.29 -7.62
N LEU A 318 -13.32 -7.61 -7.80
CA LEU A 318 -13.51 -8.56 -6.71
C LEU A 318 -12.24 -8.68 -5.84
N PRO A 319 -12.38 -9.05 -4.56
CA PRO A 319 -11.26 -9.45 -3.72
C PRO A 319 -10.44 -10.54 -4.38
N ARG A 320 -9.11 -10.49 -4.22
CA ARG A 320 -8.22 -11.54 -4.69
C ARG A 320 -7.51 -12.23 -3.53
N THR A 321 -7.27 -13.52 -3.68
CA THR A 321 -6.45 -14.33 -2.77
C THR A 321 -5.29 -14.91 -3.55
N LEU A 322 -4.08 -14.73 -3.04
CA LEU A 322 -2.83 -15.17 -3.65
C LEU A 322 -2.16 -16.19 -2.74
N PRO A 323 -1.99 -17.46 -3.17
CA PRO A 323 -1.26 -18.43 -2.39
C PRO A 323 0.23 -18.13 -2.37
N HIS A 324 0.90 -18.40 -1.25
CA HIS A 324 2.35 -18.32 -1.16
C HIS A 324 3.01 -19.43 -1.99
N ALA A 325 4.08 -19.12 -2.71
CA ALA A 325 4.76 -20.06 -3.62
C ALA A 325 5.30 -21.33 -2.93
N ALA A 326 5.52 -21.29 -1.61
CA ALA A 326 5.99 -22.43 -0.83
C ALA A 326 4.86 -23.21 -0.14
N ASN A 327 3.59 -22.95 -0.45
CA ASN A 327 2.49 -23.73 0.09
C ASN A 327 2.59 -25.19 -0.36
N ALA A 328 2.41 -26.11 0.59
CA ALA A 328 2.45 -27.56 0.36
C ALA A 328 1.05 -28.19 0.35
N GLY A 329 0.06 -27.52 0.95
CA GLY A 329 -1.34 -27.97 0.96
C GLY A 329 -2.08 -27.66 -0.35
N THR A 330 -3.30 -28.17 -0.42
CA THR A 330 -4.20 -27.98 -1.58
C THR A 330 -5.34 -27.02 -1.29
N ALA A 331 -5.36 -26.37 -0.11
CA ALA A 331 -6.41 -25.47 0.30
C ALA A 331 -6.54 -24.30 -0.68
N GLN A 332 -7.77 -23.97 -1.06
CA GLN A 332 -8.12 -22.78 -1.81
C GLN A 332 -8.87 -21.82 -0.89
N VAL A 333 -8.45 -20.59 -0.85
CA VAL A 333 -9.08 -19.53 -0.05
C VAL A 333 -9.81 -18.59 -0.99
N THR A 334 -11.07 -18.28 -0.67
CA THR A 334 -11.86 -17.27 -1.36
C THR A 334 -12.23 -16.15 -0.40
N ALA A 335 -12.34 -14.94 -0.92
CA ALA A 335 -12.74 -13.76 -0.16
C ALA A 335 -13.92 -13.07 -0.83
N THR A 336 -14.92 -12.69 -0.03
CA THR A 336 -16.10 -11.94 -0.46
C THR A 336 -16.29 -10.70 0.39
N LEU A 337 -16.68 -9.58 -0.23
CA LEU A 337 -17.06 -8.37 0.50
C LEU A 337 -18.42 -8.57 1.15
N THR A 338 -18.52 -8.45 2.47
CA THR A 338 -19.74 -8.69 3.24
C THR A 338 -20.19 -7.49 4.05
N GLY A 339 -19.28 -6.60 4.40
CA GLY A 339 -19.57 -5.42 5.21
C GLY A 339 -18.91 -4.15 4.68
N ALA A 340 -19.57 -3.40 3.78
CA ALA A 340 -19.01 -2.20 3.17
C ALA A 340 -18.52 -1.15 4.19
N THR A 341 -19.24 -0.98 5.31
CA THR A 341 -18.87 -0.04 6.37
C THR A 341 -17.68 -0.46 7.21
N ALA A 342 -17.41 -1.76 7.27
CA ALA A 342 -16.30 -2.35 8.03
C ALA A 342 -15.03 -2.52 7.18
N LEU A 343 -15.07 -2.19 5.87
CA LEU A 343 -13.93 -2.32 4.98
C LEU A 343 -12.74 -1.47 5.45
N GLU A 344 -11.59 -2.10 5.50
CA GLU A 344 -10.31 -1.46 5.82
C GLU A 344 -9.43 -1.31 4.56
N ALA A 345 -8.58 -0.28 4.55
CA ALA A 345 -7.63 -0.04 3.46
C ALA A 345 -6.32 -0.82 3.69
N SER A 346 -6.42 -2.11 3.92
CA SER A 346 -5.27 -2.98 4.20
C SER A 346 -5.43 -4.34 3.54
N ASP A 347 -4.30 -4.92 3.13
CA ASP A 347 -4.24 -6.32 2.77
C ASP A 347 -4.22 -7.18 4.05
N LEU A 348 -4.64 -8.44 3.93
CA LEU A 348 -4.66 -9.41 5.03
C LEU A 348 -3.77 -10.59 4.66
N GLU A 349 -3.09 -11.17 5.65
CA GLU A 349 -2.39 -12.44 5.46
C GLU A 349 -3.02 -13.51 6.34
N LEU A 350 -3.45 -14.60 5.71
CA LEU A 350 -4.00 -15.79 6.38
C LEU A 350 -2.93 -16.87 6.39
N ARG A 351 -2.73 -17.55 7.53
CA ARG A 351 -1.85 -18.71 7.61
C ARG A 351 -2.52 -19.87 8.34
N TYR A 352 -2.10 -21.07 8.02
CA TYR A 352 -2.45 -22.28 8.78
C TYR A 352 -1.27 -22.68 9.63
N GLN A 353 -1.42 -22.68 10.96
CA GLN A 353 -0.34 -23.02 11.89
C GLN A 353 -0.88 -23.59 13.18
N GLY A 354 -0.24 -24.68 13.68
CA GLY A 354 -0.67 -25.36 14.89
C GLY A 354 -2.08 -25.99 14.73
N GLY A 355 -2.44 -26.44 13.54
CA GLY A 355 -3.74 -27.02 13.26
C GLY A 355 -4.89 -25.99 13.17
N ALA A 356 -4.60 -24.68 13.15
CA ALA A 356 -5.61 -23.63 13.15
C ALA A 356 -5.27 -22.50 12.17
N TRP A 357 -6.30 -21.81 11.71
CA TRP A 357 -6.13 -20.63 10.90
C TRP A 357 -5.86 -19.40 11.77
N GLN A 358 -4.93 -18.57 11.30
CA GLN A 358 -4.58 -17.28 11.92
C GLN A 358 -4.52 -16.22 10.84
N LEU A 359 -4.98 -15.02 11.18
CA LEU A 359 -5.03 -13.87 10.28
C LEU A 359 -4.25 -12.71 10.87
N ARG A 360 -3.60 -11.92 10.01
CA ARG A 360 -3.05 -10.62 10.39
C ARG A 360 -3.35 -9.56 9.34
N ARG A 361 -3.34 -8.30 9.76
CA ARG A 361 -3.33 -7.15 8.86
C ARG A 361 -1.92 -6.85 8.39
N MET A 362 -1.78 -6.53 7.12
CA MET A 362 -0.49 -6.14 6.56
C MET A 362 -0.29 -4.61 6.64
N PRO A 363 0.96 -4.11 6.81
CA PRO A 363 2.17 -4.92 6.95
C PRO A 363 2.46 -5.38 8.39
N ASP A 364 1.95 -4.71 9.43
CA ASP A 364 2.49 -4.78 10.80
C ASP A 364 1.53 -5.40 11.83
N GLY A 365 0.40 -5.96 11.39
CA GLY A 365 -0.57 -6.58 12.29
C GLY A 365 -0.05 -7.85 12.97
N GLY A 366 -0.42 -8.02 14.24
CA GLY A 366 -0.20 -9.28 14.97
C GLY A 366 -1.09 -10.41 14.44
N TRP A 367 -0.64 -11.66 14.62
CA TRP A 367 -1.43 -12.84 14.28
C TRP A 367 -2.57 -13.06 15.29
N LEU A 368 -3.79 -13.15 14.81
CA LEU A 368 -5.00 -13.41 15.59
C LEU A 368 -5.64 -14.72 15.11
N PRO A 369 -6.27 -15.51 16.01
CA PRO A 369 -7.07 -16.67 15.59
C PRO A 369 -8.16 -16.27 14.61
N TYR A 370 -8.40 -17.09 13.60
CA TYR A 370 -9.44 -16.86 12.59
C TYR A 370 -10.25 -18.14 12.34
N THR A 371 -11.56 -18.00 12.23
CA THR A 371 -12.45 -19.10 11.84
C THR A 371 -12.99 -18.82 10.42
N PRO A 372 -12.72 -19.69 9.43
CA PRO A 372 -13.28 -19.52 8.09
C PRO A 372 -14.81 -19.36 8.12
N GLY A 373 -15.33 -18.43 7.32
CA GLY A 373 -16.75 -18.08 7.30
C GLY A 373 -17.13 -16.92 8.23
N THR A 374 -16.23 -16.42 9.08
CA THR A 374 -16.47 -15.22 9.89
C THR A 374 -16.05 -13.94 9.15
N GLU A 375 -16.78 -12.85 9.40
CA GLU A 375 -16.42 -11.54 8.84
C GLU A 375 -15.25 -10.91 9.60
N VAL A 376 -14.30 -10.34 8.86
CA VAL A 376 -13.18 -9.55 9.39
C VAL A 376 -12.87 -8.42 8.42
N ALA A 377 -12.74 -7.19 8.92
CA ALA A 377 -12.41 -6.02 8.09
C ALA A 377 -13.33 -5.86 6.85
N GLY A 378 -14.63 -6.22 6.98
CA GLY A 378 -15.61 -6.14 5.90
C GLY A 378 -15.55 -7.25 4.85
N VAL A 379 -14.74 -8.28 5.08
CA VAL A 379 -14.63 -9.45 4.21
C VAL A 379 -14.88 -10.75 4.97
N THR A 380 -15.45 -11.71 4.27
CA THR A 380 -15.57 -13.10 4.75
C THR A 380 -14.65 -13.99 3.93
N LEU A 381 -13.78 -14.74 4.61
CA LEU A 381 -12.86 -15.69 3.98
C LEU A 381 -13.40 -17.10 4.16
N ALA A 382 -13.51 -17.82 3.06
CA ALA A 382 -13.92 -19.23 3.07
C ALA A 382 -12.81 -20.13 2.51
N VAL A 383 -12.78 -21.38 2.97
CA VAL A 383 -11.90 -22.44 2.45
C VAL A 383 -12.79 -23.55 1.89
N PRO A 384 -13.35 -23.34 0.68
CA PRO A 384 -14.37 -24.24 0.14
C PRO A 384 -13.81 -25.59 -0.34
N VAL A 385 -12.52 -25.64 -0.68
CA VAL A 385 -11.89 -26.82 -1.32
C VAL A 385 -10.47 -27.00 -0.80
N GLY A 386 -10.04 -28.25 -0.70
CA GLY A 386 -8.67 -28.65 -0.37
C GLY A 386 -8.39 -28.73 1.13
N VAL A 387 -7.19 -29.18 1.45
CA VAL A 387 -6.70 -29.35 2.81
C VAL A 387 -5.45 -28.49 3.00
N PRO A 388 -5.40 -27.64 4.04
CA PRO A 388 -4.21 -26.86 4.31
C PRO A 388 -3.09 -27.74 4.89
N ALA A 389 -1.85 -27.40 4.59
CA ALA A 389 -0.67 -27.94 5.24
C ALA A 389 -0.11 -26.93 6.24
N GLU A 390 0.62 -27.43 7.22
CA GLU A 390 1.28 -26.59 8.23
C GLU A 390 2.24 -25.59 7.57
N GLY A 391 2.07 -24.33 7.87
CA GLY A 391 2.86 -23.24 7.29
C GLY A 391 2.30 -22.62 6.01
N ASP A 392 1.20 -23.14 5.47
CA ASP A 392 0.53 -22.54 4.30
C ASP A 392 0.08 -21.11 4.59
N ARG A 393 0.26 -20.23 3.60
CA ARG A 393 -0.04 -18.81 3.70
C ARG A 393 -0.77 -18.31 2.46
N PHE A 394 -1.62 -17.31 2.66
CA PHE A 394 -2.39 -16.66 1.61
C PHE A 394 -2.43 -15.16 1.84
N LEU A 395 -2.11 -14.38 0.82
CA LEU A 395 -2.30 -12.93 0.82
C LEU A 395 -3.69 -12.63 0.28
N ILE A 396 -4.48 -11.92 1.05
CA ILE A 396 -5.83 -11.48 0.69
C ILE A 396 -5.77 -9.99 0.40
N GLN A 397 -6.30 -9.60 -0.76
CA GLN A 397 -6.36 -8.22 -1.24
C GLN A 397 -7.82 -7.80 -1.39
N PRO A 398 -8.47 -7.31 -0.31
CA PRO A 398 -9.91 -7.06 -0.30
C PRO A 398 -10.36 -6.00 -1.29
N VAL A 399 -9.62 -4.90 -1.38
CA VAL A 399 -10.04 -3.69 -2.09
C VAL A 399 -9.07 -3.25 -3.20
N ARG A 400 -7.92 -3.90 -3.34
CA ARG A 400 -6.83 -3.51 -4.25
C ARG A 400 -7.31 -3.25 -5.68
N PHE A 401 -8.24 -4.06 -6.18
CA PHE A 401 -8.74 -4.01 -7.55
C PHE A 401 -10.07 -3.28 -7.70
N ALA A 402 -10.68 -2.85 -6.59
CA ALA A 402 -12.00 -2.23 -6.61
C ALA A 402 -12.04 -0.96 -7.45
N ALA A 403 -11.01 -0.11 -7.39
CA ALA A 403 -10.92 1.11 -8.19
C ALA A 403 -10.50 0.86 -9.64
N THR A 404 -9.56 -0.08 -9.87
CA THR A 404 -9.07 -0.43 -11.22
C THR A 404 -10.20 -0.97 -12.09
N ASP A 405 -11.09 -1.75 -11.52
CA ASP A 405 -12.18 -2.41 -12.23
C ASP A 405 -13.54 -1.75 -11.98
N LEU A 406 -13.57 -0.54 -11.40
CA LEU A 406 -14.81 0.22 -11.19
C LEU A 406 -15.45 0.60 -12.52
N ARG A 407 -16.72 0.23 -12.73
CA ARG A 407 -17.48 0.48 -13.96
C ARG A 407 -18.92 0.85 -13.63
N ALA A 408 -19.55 1.63 -14.51
CA ALA A 408 -20.99 1.75 -14.53
C ALA A 408 -21.60 0.39 -14.88
N ALA A 409 -22.47 -0.11 -14.01
CA ALA A 409 -23.20 -1.37 -14.20
C ALA A 409 -24.58 -1.13 -14.87
N LEU A 410 -25.21 -0.01 -14.52
CA LEU A 410 -26.48 0.41 -15.11
C LEU A 410 -26.22 1.25 -16.38
N THR A 411 -26.86 0.85 -17.48
CA THR A 411 -26.72 1.52 -18.79
C THR A 411 -28.01 2.18 -19.28
N ASP A 412 -29.18 1.73 -18.75
CA ASP A 412 -30.48 2.31 -19.10
C ASP A 412 -30.89 3.36 -18.03
N PRO A 413 -31.16 4.60 -18.42
CA PRO A 413 -31.63 5.65 -17.52
C PRO A 413 -32.95 5.30 -16.82
N ASN A 414 -33.79 4.46 -17.42
CA ASN A 414 -35.06 4.02 -16.82
C ASN A 414 -34.82 3.12 -15.58
N GLY A 415 -33.67 2.46 -15.50
CA GLY A 415 -33.29 1.60 -14.39
C GLY A 415 -32.86 2.34 -13.10
N ILE A 416 -32.75 3.68 -13.12
CA ILE A 416 -32.48 4.44 -11.90
C ILE A 416 -33.71 4.39 -10.99
N ALA A 417 -33.53 3.91 -9.75
CA ALA A 417 -34.59 3.84 -8.77
C ALA A 417 -34.85 5.19 -8.12
N ALA A 418 -36.00 5.77 -8.37
CA ALA A 418 -36.41 7.08 -7.85
C ALA A 418 -37.84 7.06 -7.25
N ALA A 419 -38.51 5.91 -7.24
CA ALA A 419 -39.81 5.74 -6.61
C ALA A 419 -39.70 4.90 -5.33
N ALA A 420 -40.55 5.19 -4.35
CA ALA A 420 -40.66 4.37 -3.15
C ALA A 420 -41.29 3.02 -3.47
N PRO A 421 -40.79 1.90 -2.88
CA PRO A 421 -41.33 0.57 -3.17
C PRO A 421 -42.71 0.33 -2.54
N VAL A 422 -43.05 1.08 -1.48
CA VAL A 422 -44.30 0.96 -0.74
C VAL A 422 -44.87 2.33 -0.36
N ALA A 423 -46.18 2.38 -0.17
CA ALA A 423 -46.90 3.52 0.38
C ALA A 423 -47.80 3.09 1.53
N ALA A 424 -47.96 3.94 2.52
CA ALA A 424 -48.87 3.68 3.63
C ALA A 424 -50.20 4.39 3.40
N VAL A 425 -51.30 3.68 3.55
CA VAL A 425 -52.67 4.15 3.45
C VAL A 425 -53.33 3.94 4.81
N VAL A 426 -53.83 5.02 5.41
CA VAL A 426 -54.60 4.98 6.65
C VAL A 426 -56.06 4.70 6.27
N ASP A 427 -56.66 3.70 6.85
CA ASP A 427 -58.09 3.37 6.59
C ASP A 427 -58.99 4.55 7.05
N PRO A 428 -59.81 5.11 6.14
CA PRO A 428 -60.71 6.21 6.52
C PRO A 428 -61.80 5.82 7.54
N ALA A 429 -62.02 4.52 7.76
CA ALA A 429 -62.93 3.99 8.77
C ALA A 429 -62.34 3.97 10.20
N ASN A 430 -61.08 4.33 10.39
CA ASN A 430 -60.40 4.36 11.67
C ASN A 430 -61.10 5.33 12.66
N GLN A 431 -61.20 4.92 13.93
CA GLN A 431 -61.87 5.68 14.98
C GLN A 431 -60.87 6.50 15.82
N GLY A 432 -59.59 6.12 15.81
CA GLY A 432 -58.54 6.83 16.52
C GLY A 432 -58.05 8.09 15.79
N THR A 433 -57.09 8.80 16.40
CA THR A 433 -56.48 10.00 15.82
C THR A 433 -55.18 9.69 15.11
N MET A 434 -54.90 8.41 14.84
CA MET A 434 -53.61 8.01 14.27
C MET A 434 -53.42 8.51 12.83
N GLY A 435 -52.20 8.83 12.52
CA GLY A 435 -51.74 9.17 11.20
C GLY A 435 -50.37 8.63 10.94
N VAL A 436 -49.96 8.55 9.65
CA VAL A 436 -48.62 8.17 9.22
C VAL A 436 -47.85 9.44 8.92
N THR A 437 -46.69 9.60 9.56
CA THR A 437 -45.78 10.72 9.28
C THR A 437 -44.76 10.37 8.24
N THR A 438 -44.14 9.18 8.31
CA THR A 438 -43.12 8.71 7.37
C THR A 438 -43.22 7.22 7.17
N LEU A 439 -42.93 6.76 5.94
CA LEU A 439 -42.63 5.38 5.58
C LEU A 439 -41.38 5.38 4.75
N LEU A 440 -40.27 4.85 5.28
CA LEU A 440 -38.95 4.91 4.66
C LEU A 440 -38.36 3.52 4.54
N PRO A 441 -37.96 3.08 3.33
CA PRO A 441 -37.15 1.88 3.16
C PRO A 441 -35.74 2.16 3.73
N ARG A 442 -35.20 1.22 4.53
CA ARG A 442 -33.93 1.35 5.21
C ARG A 442 -32.96 0.24 4.91
N GLN A 443 -33.48 -0.94 4.62
CA GLN A 443 -32.69 -2.13 4.36
C GLN A 443 -33.31 -2.94 3.23
N ALA A 444 -32.48 -3.49 2.35
CA ALA A 444 -32.94 -4.42 1.33
C ALA A 444 -33.53 -5.69 2.00
N ASP A 445 -34.73 -6.07 1.60
CA ASP A 445 -35.45 -7.24 2.12
C ASP A 445 -36.26 -7.87 0.99
N ALA A 446 -36.35 -9.20 1.00
CA ALA A 446 -37.10 -9.93 -0.02
C ALA A 446 -38.61 -9.57 -0.04
N ASN A 447 -39.14 -9.11 1.09
CA ASN A 447 -40.54 -8.72 1.26
C ASN A 447 -40.72 -7.17 1.25
N LEU A 448 -39.67 -6.39 0.90
CA LEU A 448 -39.69 -4.92 0.94
C LEU A 448 -40.91 -4.31 0.23
N ALA A 449 -41.27 -4.84 -0.94
CA ALA A 449 -42.38 -4.36 -1.76
C ALA A 449 -43.69 -5.19 -1.55
N GLN A 450 -43.71 -6.11 -0.61
CA GLN A 450 -44.92 -6.90 -0.37
C GLN A 450 -45.94 -6.12 0.47
N PRO A 451 -47.26 -6.25 0.15
CA PRO A 451 -48.30 -5.57 0.93
C PRO A 451 -48.45 -6.18 2.32
N VAL A 452 -48.60 -5.27 3.30
CA VAL A 452 -48.75 -5.63 4.72
C VAL A 452 -49.83 -4.77 5.34
N GLN A 453 -50.75 -5.40 6.11
CA GLN A 453 -51.74 -4.68 6.87
C GLN A 453 -51.41 -4.74 8.37
N ILE A 454 -51.40 -3.59 9.00
CA ILE A 454 -51.20 -3.38 10.44
C ILE A 454 -52.61 -3.11 11.06
N VAL A 455 -53.09 -3.99 11.94
CA VAL A 455 -54.37 -3.89 12.60
C VAL A 455 -54.16 -3.69 14.11
N PHE A 456 -54.57 -2.54 14.63
CA PHE A 456 -54.40 -2.23 16.06
C PHE A 456 -55.38 -3.00 16.89
N THR A 457 -54.91 -3.67 17.94
CA THR A 457 -55.70 -4.41 18.94
C THR A 457 -55.88 -3.59 20.23
N SER A 458 -55.00 -2.60 20.44
CA SER A 458 -55.08 -1.63 21.53
C SER A 458 -54.31 -0.35 21.13
N PRO A 459 -54.30 0.72 21.91
CA PRO A 459 -53.45 1.92 21.65
C PRO A 459 -51.95 1.63 21.53
N THR A 460 -51.48 0.49 22.03
CA THR A 460 -50.02 0.18 22.08
C THR A 460 -49.70 -1.20 21.46
N THR A 461 -50.68 -1.96 20.96
CA THR A 461 -50.44 -3.28 20.35
C THR A 461 -51.16 -3.42 19.02
N PHE A 462 -50.55 -4.15 18.11
CA PHE A 462 -51.10 -4.40 16.77
C PHE A 462 -50.76 -5.82 16.28
N ASN A 463 -51.53 -6.30 15.33
CA ASN A 463 -51.26 -7.52 14.56
C ASN A 463 -50.77 -7.11 13.18
N ILE A 464 -49.93 -7.98 12.57
CA ILE A 464 -49.43 -7.82 11.23
C ILE A 464 -50.05 -8.93 10.37
N ILE A 465 -50.67 -8.54 9.27
CA ILE A 465 -51.28 -9.48 8.28
C ILE A 465 -50.54 -9.30 6.95
N GLY A 466 -49.96 -10.36 6.44
CA GLY A 466 -49.19 -10.36 5.19
C GLY A 466 -47.83 -11.04 5.33
N PRO A 467 -47.05 -11.12 4.24
CA PRO A 467 -45.68 -11.64 4.28
C PRO A 467 -44.76 -10.77 5.13
N VAL A 468 -44.07 -11.38 6.10
CA VAL A 468 -43.10 -10.66 6.95
C VAL A 468 -41.76 -11.39 7.00
N SER A 469 -40.69 -10.64 7.10
CA SER A 469 -39.35 -11.13 7.32
C SER A 469 -39.01 -11.12 8.82
N GLY A 470 -38.54 -12.25 9.33
CA GLY A 470 -38.18 -12.37 10.75
C GLY A 470 -39.40 -12.35 11.70
N THR A 471 -39.18 -11.85 12.93
CA THR A 471 -40.18 -11.68 13.98
C THR A 471 -40.30 -10.20 14.39
N PRO A 472 -41.04 -9.37 13.64
CA PRO A 472 -41.17 -7.97 13.95
C PRO A 472 -41.91 -7.75 15.30
N SER A 473 -41.62 -6.63 15.95
CA SER A 473 -42.36 -6.20 17.13
C SER A 473 -43.82 -5.94 16.76
N THR A 474 -44.74 -6.32 17.63
CA THR A 474 -46.18 -6.02 17.54
C THR A 474 -46.63 -4.96 18.56
N THR A 475 -45.68 -4.25 19.16
CA THR A 475 -45.93 -3.19 20.15
C THR A 475 -45.57 -1.83 19.55
N LEU A 476 -46.51 -0.88 19.61
CA LEU A 476 -46.29 0.51 19.27
C LEU A 476 -45.72 1.26 20.47
N VAL A 477 -44.50 1.76 20.31
CA VAL A 477 -43.88 2.68 21.28
C VAL A 477 -43.99 4.09 20.70
N PRO A 478 -44.63 5.03 21.39
CA PRO A 478 -44.79 6.41 20.90
C PRO A 478 -43.43 7.03 20.53
N GLY A 479 -43.30 7.54 19.31
CA GLY A 479 -42.08 8.15 18.82
C GLY A 479 -41.05 7.15 18.19
N GLU A 480 -41.24 5.85 18.37
CA GLU A 480 -40.41 4.84 17.75
C GLU A 480 -41.07 4.33 16.44
N PRO A 481 -40.29 4.10 15.37
CA PRO A 481 -40.83 3.54 14.14
C PRO A 481 -41.16 2.06 14.27
N ILE A 482 -42.23 1.63 13.62
CA ILE A 482 -42.54 0.22 13.38
C ILE A 482 -41.60 -0.27 12.25
N ARG A 483 -40.85 -1.35 12.49
CA ARG A 483 -39.87 -1.94 11.54
C ARG A 483 -40.39 -3.28 11.02
N ILE A 484 -40.69 -3.34 9.74
CA ILE A 484 -41.17 -4.56 9.06
C ILE A 484 -40.55 -4.60 7.66
N ASN A 485 -40.13 -5.75 7.16
CA ASN A 485 -39.69 -5.97 5.78
C ASN A 485 -38.65 -4.95 5.26
N GLY A 486 -37.75 -4.47 6.14
CA GLY A 486 -36.72 -3.50 5.76
C GLY A 486 -37.17 -2.05 5.69
N TRP A 487 -38.43 -1.71 5.98
CA TRP A 487 -38.91 -0.32 6.09
C TRP A 487 -39.26 0.09 7.53
N GLU A 488 -39.25 1.40 7.75
CA GLU A 488 -39.62 2.06 9.01
C GLU A 488 -40.85 2.93 8.79
N LEU A 489 -41.92 2.63 9.54
CA LEU A 489 -43.18 3.38 9.53
C LEU A 489 -43.30 4.15 10.82
N THR A 490 -43.40 5.48 10.76
CA THR A 490 -43.64 6.33 11.94
C THR A 490 -45.12 6.69 12.01
N VAL A 491 -45.75 6.31 13.12
CA VAL A 491 -47.15 6.56 13.44
C VAL A 491 -47.26 7.69 14.45
N THR A 492 -48.20 8.61 14.25
CA THR A 492 -48.55 9.68 15.19
C THR A 492 -49.99 9.54 15.64
N GLY A 493 -50.36 10.25 16.72
CA GLY A 493 -51.69 10.13 17.30
C GLY A 493 -51.87 8.83 18.11
N VAL A 494 -53.11 8.52 18.45
CA VAL A 494 -53.46 7.35 19.29
C VAL A 494 -54.41 6.44 18.50
N PRO A 495 -54.01 5.22 18.16
CA PRO A 495 -54.90 4.25 17.51
C PRO A 495 -55.95 3.71 18.50
N GLN A 496 -57.06 3.23 17.95
CA GLN A 496 -58.07 2.49 18.68
C GLN A 496 -58.13 1.03 18.22
N PRO A 497 -58.68 0.10 19.03
CA PRO A 497 -58.87 -1.28 18.62
C PRO A 497 -59.71 -1.37 17.34
N GLY A 498 -59.18 -2.05 16.30
CA GLY A 498 -59.78 -2.18 14.98
C GLY A 498 -59.25 -1.22 13.92
N ASP A 499 -58.53 -0.16 14.34
CA ASP A 499 -57.86 0.77 13.40
C ASP A 499 -56.78 0.05 12.54
N ARG A 500 -56.63 0.54 11.32
CA ARG A 500 -55.77 -0.17 10.31
C ARG A 500 -54.88 0.84 9.55
N ILE A 501 -53.66 0.38 9.25
CA ILE A 501 -52.78 0.98 8.27
C ILE A 501 -52.49 -0.12 7.25
N GLU A 502 -52.69 0.17 6.00
CA GLU A 502 -52.32 -0.71 4.89
C GLU A 502 -51.03 -0.18 4.22
N VAL A 503 -50.02 -1.02 4.18
CA VAL A 503 -48.80 -0.76 3.41
C VAL A 503 -48.94 -1.44 2.08
N VAL A 504 -49.14 -0.67 1.01
CA VAL A 504 -49.40 -1.18 -0.34
C VAL A 504 -48.13 -1.17 -1.18
N SER A 505 -48.01 -2.15 -2.08
CA SER A 505 -46.90 -2.17 -3.06
C SER A 505 -47.12 -1.10 -4.13
N MET A 506 -46.12 -0.26 -4.36
CA MET A 506 -46.15 0.73 -5.43
C MET A 506 -45.86 0.10 -6.80
N ALA A 507 -45.26 -1.09 -6.88
CA ALA A 507 -45.07 -1.82 -8.11
C ALA A 507 -46.42 -2.21 -8.77
N ALA A 508 -47.49 -2.39 -7.99
CA ALA A 508 -48.83 -2.73 -8.48
C ALA A 508 -49.65 -1.50 -8.92
N VAL A 509 -49.20 -0.28 -8.63
CA VAL A 509 -49.93 0.99 -8.91
C VAL A 509 -49.40 1.66 -10.18
N ALA A 510 -48.22 1.23 -10.65
CA ALA A 510 -47.56 1.81 -11.84
C ALA A 510 -48.00 1.13 -13.17
N GLY A 511 -48.98 0.21 -13.16
CA GLY A 511 -49.52 -0.52 -14.31
C GLY A 511 -50.86 0.03 -14.81
#